data_4e06bd7b563fe717de8f991c73a67583
#
_entry.id   4e06bd7b563fe717de8f991c73a67583
#
_cell.length_a   1.000
_cell.length_b   1.000
_cell.length_c   1.000
_cell.angle_alpha   90.00
_cell.angle_beta   90.00
_cell.angle_gamma   90.00
#
_symmetry.space_group_name_H-M   'P 1'
#
loop_
_entity.id
_entity.type
_entity.pdbx_description
1 polymer ?
#
loop_
_entity_poly.entity_id
_entity_poly.type
_entity_poly.pdbx_seq_one_letter_code
_entity_poly.pdbx_strand_id
1 'polypeptide(L)'
;MLSVKVFFQKEPVFCISLLLALASCLLVHPDWDYLAYPDYRTLALLFCLMIVVAGFQSLGVFALLGRTLLRMARSVRRLSLMMVALCFFCSMVITNDVTLITFVPFTMLVFRMIDRPERLVRLVVLETVAANLGSMATPIGNPQNLYLCTSSGISMGQFARAVLPYAGIALVLLLTVVWIQRDELIPDVTLYGGDEDKKRKLLPAVLPFVALLALCLLVVFRVLPYLPVLLCVAAVVVALDRSLFRSVDYFLLLTFLCFFLFLGNIKRIPEISNVLTQLVSGRELWAGILASQVISNVPAAILLAEFAQDLPTLITAVNLGGLGTLIASLASLISFQLFARDYPEKKGVFLKAFTGWNLVFLLVLSAAAVVLTGL
;
A
#
# COMPACT_ATOMS: atom_id res chain seq x y z
N MET A 1 26.60 16.09 3.94
CA MET A 1 25.37 16.89 3.70
C MET A 1 24.67 16.32 2.46
N LEU A 2 23.55 15.63 2.61
CA LEU A 2 22.71 15.32 1.43
C LEU A 2 22.23 16.67 0.87
N SER A 3 22.50 16.94 -0.41
CA SER A 3 22.01 18.13 -1.09
C SER A 3 20.49 18.17 -0.92
N VAL A 4 19.90 19.33 -0.60
CA VAL A 4 18.44 19.53 -0.48
C VAL A 4 17.71 18.95 -1.70
N LYS A 5 18.29 19.04 -2.88
CA LYS A 5 17.79 18.44 -4.12
C LYS A 5 17.64 16.92 -4.04
N VAL A 6 18.61 16.23 -3.42
CA VAL A 6 18.59 14.76 -3.26
C VAL A 6 17.51 14.33 -2.25
N PHE A 7 17.29 15.14 -1.22
CA PHE A 7 16.24 14.92 -0.23
C PHE A 7 14.85 15.06 -0.87
N PHE A 8 14.60 16.13 -1.63
CA PHE A 8 13.36 16.33 -2.38
C PHE A 8 13.07 15.20 -3.38
N GLN A 9 14.12 14.61 -3.96
CA GLN A 9 13.96 13.48 -4.89
C GLN A 9 13.65 12.16 -4.19
N LYS A 10 14.07 12.00 -2.92
CA LYS A 10 13.81 10.78 -2.14
C LYS A 10 12.44 10.79 -1.48
N GLU A 11 12.03 11.92 -0.93
CA GLU A 11 10.81 12.07 -0.13
C GLU A 11 9.90 13.18 -0.67
N PRO A 12 9.45 13.09 -1.93
CA PRO A 12 8.71 14.19 -2.58
C PRO A 12 7.36 14.44 -1.91
N VAL A 13 6.66 13.39 -1.47
CA VAL A 13 5.33 13.52 -0.84
C VAL A 13 5.45 14.21 0.52
N PHE A 14 6.46 13.85 1.30
CA PHE A 14 6.74 14.54 2.57
C PHE A 14 7.07 16.02 2.34
N CYS A 15 7.92 16.33 1.37
CA CYS A 15 8.28 17.71 1.08
C CYS A 15 7.07 18.56 0.68
N ILE A 16 6.19 18.01 -0.17
CA ILE A 16 4.95 18.70 -0.58
C ILE A 16 4.03 18.88 0.62
N SER A 17 3.80 17.85 1.43
CA SER A 17 2.94 17.94 2.60
C SER A 17 3.45 18.95 3.63
N LEU A 18 4.77 19.01 3.83
CA LEU A 18 5.40 19.99 4.71
C LEU A 18 5.21 21.42 4.20
N LEU A 19 5.40 21.65 2.90
CA LEU A 19 5.16 22.96 2.30
C LEU A 19 3.71 23.40 2.44
N LEU A 20 2.76 22.49 2.20
CA LEU A 20 1.33 22.75 2.37
C LEU A 20 0.98 23.07 3.83
N ALA A 21 1.52 22.30 4.78
CA ALA A 21 1.33 22.57 6.21
C ALA A 21 1.88 23.93 6.60
N LEU A 22 3.12 24.26 6.21
CA LEU A 22 3.74 25.56 6.50
C LEU A 22 2.98 26.71 5.84
N ALA A 23 2.56 26.57 4.58
CA ALA A 23 1.77 27.60 3.90
C ALA A 23 0.42 27.82 4.59
N SER A 24 -0.25 26.74 5.06
CA SER A 24 -1.51 26.86 5.79
C SER A 24 -1.35 27.55 7.16
N CYS A 25 -0.18 27.42 7.81
CA CYS A 25 0.12 28.13 9.06
C CYS A 25 0.24 29.66 8.88
N LEU A 26 0.49 30.12 7.65
CA LEU A 26 0.46 31.56 7.34
C LEU A 26 -0.96 32.12 7.25
N LEU A 27 -1.93 31.25 6.89
CA LEU A 27 -3.35 31.59 6.77
C LEU A 27 -4.09 31.46 8.10
N VAL A 28 -3.75 30.44 8.86
CA VAL A 28 -4.31 30.17 10.20
C VAL A 28 -3.16 30.11 11.18
N HIS A 29 -3.08 31.08 12.10
CA HIS A 29 -1.98 31.16 13.06
C HIS A 29 -2.00 29.97 14.02
N PRO A 30 -0.83 29.40 14.37
CA PRO A 30 -0.72 28.31 15.32
C PRO A 30 -1.35 28.65 16.68
N ASP A 31 -2.22 27.74 17.14
CA ASP A 31 -2.88 27.80 18.45
C ASP A 31 -2.97 26.40 19.07
N TRP A 32 -3.60 26.27 20.23
CA TRP A 32 -3.74 24.99 20.94
C TRP A 32 -4.57 23.95 20.17
N ASP A 33 -5.45 24.37 19.24
CA ASP A 33 -6.25 23.46 18.43
C ASP A 33 -5.41 22.62 17.49
N TYR A 34 -4.20 23.07 17.13
CA TYR A 34 -3.24 22.30 16.34
C TYR A 34 -2.90 20.95 16.95
N LEU A 35 -2.93 20.82 18.29
CA LEU A 35 -2.70 19.55 18.98
C LEU A 35 -3.86 18.56 18.81
N ALA A 36 -5.04 19.04 18.47
CA ALA A 36 -6.22 18.23 18.24
C ALA A 36 -6.39 17.77 16.79
N TYR A 37 -5.63 18.34 15.83
CA TYR A 37 -5.73 17.98 14.42
C TYR A 37 -5.23 16.56 14.09
N PRO A 38 -4.10 16.08 14.67
CA PRO A 38 -3.59 14.78 14.33
C PRO A 38 -4.49 13.64 14.82
N ASP A 39 -4.79 12.69 13.94
CA ASP A 39 -5.37 11.41 14.35
C ASP A 39 -4.26 10.52 14.95
N TYR A 40 -4.06 10.67 16.25
CA TYR A 40 -3.05 9.91 17.02
C TYR A 40 -3.28 8.39 16.96
N ARG A 41 -4.53 7.96 16.82
CA ARG A 41 -4.87 6.53 16.69
C ARG A 41 -4.33 5.97 15.38
N THR A 42 -4.57 6.65 14.28
CA THR A 42 -4.04 6.26 12.97
C THR A 42 -2.51 6.27 12.95
N LEU A 43 -1.87 7.32 13.49
CA LEU A 43 -0.40 7.38 13.57
C LEU A 43 0.20 6.24 14.40
N ALA A 44 -0.40 5.95 15.56
CA ALA A 44 0.04 4.85 16.42
C ALA A 44 -0.13 3.48 15.74
N LEU A 45 -1.25 3.26 15.05
CA LEU A 45 -1.49 2.01 14.32
C LEU A 45 -0.54 1.84 13.13
N LEU A 46 -0.30 2.90 12.35
CA LEU A 46 0.68 2.88 11.26
C LEU A 46 2.06 2.49 11.80
N PHE A 47 2.50 3.14 12.88
CA PHE A 47 3.78 2.83 13.52
C PHE A 47 3.84 1.37 13.98
N CYS A 48 2.83 0.88 14.70
CA CYS A 48 2.79 -0.49 15.19
C CYS A 48 2.81 -1.52 14.05
N LEU A 49 1.99 -1.31 13.02
CA LEU A 49 1.91 -2.22 11.87
C LEU A 49 3.23 -2.26 11.10
N MET A 50 3.88 -1.11 10.87
CA MET A 50 5.19 -1.06 10.20
C MET A 50 6.25 -1.86 10.97
N ILE A 51 6.31 -1.73 12.29
CA ILE A 51 7.25 -2.50 13.13
C ILE A 51 6.94 -4.00 13.10
N VAL A 52 5.69 -4.39 13.25
CA VAL A 52 5.28 -5.80 13.23
C VAL A 52 5.63 -6.45 11.88
N VAL A 53 5.36 -5.74 10.78
CA VAL A 53 5.69 -6.20 9.43
C VAL A 53 7.21 -6.28 9.23
N ALA A 54 7.97 -5.31 9.73
CA ALA A 54 9.44 -5.37 9.72
C ALA A 54 9.96 -6.59 10.49
N GLY A 55 9.30 -6.99 11.58
CA GLY A 55 9.59 -8.22 12.31
C GLY A 55 9.39 -9.48 11.46
N PHE A 56 8.26 -9.61 10.75
CA PHE A 56 8.06 -10.72 9.82
C PHE A 56 9.12 -10.74 8.70
N GLN A 57 9.49 -9.56 8.20
CA GLN A 57 10.49 -9.42 7.15
C GLN A 57 11.88 -9.82 7.62
N SER A 58 12.30 -9.38 8.81
CA SER A 58 13.60 -9.72 9.41
C SER A 58 13.77 -11.22 9.65
N LEU A 59 12.68 -11.90 10.01
CA LEU A 59 12.64 -13.36 10.17
C LEU A 59 12.64 -14.12 8.84
N GLY A 60 12.51 -13.44 7.69
CA GLY A 60 12.53 -14.06 6.38
C GLY A 60 11.27 -14.84 6.02
N VAL A 61 10.14 -14.59 6.68
CA VAL A 61 8.85 -15.27 6.42
C VAL A 61 8.46 -15.18 4.95
N PHE A 62 8.58 -14.02 4.35
CA PHE A 62 8.17 -13.78 2.96
C PHE A 62 9.14 -14.43 1.96
N ALA A 63 10.44 -14.44 2.27
CA ALA A 63 11.43 -15.17 1.46
C ALA A 63 11.16 -16.68 1.47
N LEU A 64 10.73 -17.23 2.61
CA LEU A 64 10.35 -18.64 2.70
C LEU A 64 9.10 -18.94 1.87
N LEU A 65 8.08 -18.07 1.93
CA LEU A 65 6.87 -18.20 1.10
C LEU A 65 7.22 -18.21 -0.39
N GLY A 66 7.99 -17.23 -0.86
CA GLY A 66 8.41 -17.14 -2.26
C GLY A 66 9.18 -18.39 -2.72
N ARG A 67 10.16 -18.86 -1.93
CA ARG A 67 10.92 -20.09 -2.25
C ARG A 67 10.04 -21.34 -2.29
N THR A 68 9.06 -21.44 -1.38
CA THR A 68 8.14 -22.59 -1.35
C THR A 68 7.29 -22.63 -2.61
N LEU A 69 6.76 -21.49 -3.05
CA LEU A 69 5.96 -21.39 -4.26
C LEU A 69 6.79 -21.70 -5.51
N LEU A 70 8.03 -21.21 -5.57
CA LEU A 70 8.91 -21.48 -6.70
C LEU A 70 9.18 -22.98 -6.89
N ARG A 71 9.34 -23.75 -5.80
CA ARG A 71 9.49 -25.22 -5.88
C ARG A 71 8.28 -25.95 -6.43
N MET A 72 7.08 -25.35 -6.32
CA MET A 72 5.84 -25.92 -6.83
C MET A 72 5.58 -25.56 -8.29
N ALA A 73 6.27 -24.55 -8.83
CA ALA A 73 6.08 -24.07 -10.18
C ALA A 73 6.86 -24.93 -11.19
N ARG A 74 6.14 -25.57 -12.10
CA ARG A 74 6.71 -26.37 -13.20
C ARG A 74 6.74 -25.61 -14.53
N SER A 75 6.06 -24.47 -14.62
CA SER A 75 6.00 -23.65 -15.84
C SER A 75 6.01 -22.16 -15.50
N VAL A 76 6.43 -21.33 -16.46
CA VAL A 76 6.51 -19.87 -16.34
C VAL A 76 5.13 -19.28 -16.03
N ARG A 77 4.08 -19.79 -16.65
CA ARG A 77 2.70 -19.34 -16.39
C ARG A 77 2.27 -19.64 -14.95
N ARG A 78 2.51 -20.86 -14.45
CA ARG A 78 2.20 -21.21 -13.05
C ARG A 78 2.99 -20.35 -12.07
N LEU A 79 4.28 -20.13 -12.34
CA LEU A 79 5.10 -19.25 -11.53
C LEU A 79 4.52 -17.84 -11.51
N SER A 80 4.18 -17.27 -12.67
CA SER A 80 3.60 -15.93 -12.77
C SER A 80 2.26 -15.83 -12.03
N LEU A 81 1.39 -16.85 -12.14
CA LEU A 81 0.13 -16.90 -11.38
C LEU A 81 0.38 -16.91 -9.87
N MET A 82 1.34 -17.72 -9.41
CA MET A 82 1.69 -17.81 -7.99
C MET A 82 2.26 -16.49 -7.46
N MET A 83 3.13 -15.82 -8.23
CA MET A 83 3.74 -14.56 -7.83
C MET A 83 2.72 -13.41 -7.77
N VAL A 84 1.84 -13.31 -8.78
CA VAL A 84 0.74 -12.33 -8.79
C VAL A 84 -0.24 -12.59 -7.63
N ALA A 85 -0.63 -13.84 -7.42
CA ALA A 85 -1.50 -14.21 -6.28
C ALA A 85 -0.82 -13.94 -4.94
N LEU A 86 0.48 -14.25 -4.82
CA LEU A 86 1.26 -13.97 -3.61
C LEU A 86 1.28 -12.47 -3.30
N CYS A 87 1.57 -11.61 -4.30
CA CYS A 87 1.53 -10.17 -4.13
C CYS A 87 0.12 -9.69 -3.73
N PHE A 88 -0.92 -10.22 -4.36
CA PHE A 88 -2.31 -9.87 -4.05
C PHE A 88 -2.68 -10.20 -2.61
N PHE A 89 -2.45 -11.43 -2.15
CA PHE A 89 -2.85 -11.86 -0.81
C PHE A 89 -1.93 -11.36 0.29
N CYS A 90 -0.62 -11.28 0.04
CA CYS A 90 0.30 -10.73 1.04
C CYS A 90 0.05 -9.25 1.30
N SER A 91 -0.27 -8.46 0.27
CA SER A 91 -0.57 -7.03 0.43
C SER A 91 -1.80 -6.74 1.31
N MET A 92 -2.68 -7.71 1.51
CA MET A 92 -3.79 -7.60 2.46
C MET A 92 -3.32 -7.52 3.93
N VAL A 93 -2.13 -8.04 4.22
CA VAL A 93 -1.62 -8.20 5.59
C VAL A 93 -0.42 -7.32 5.88
N ILE A 94 0.50 -7.18 4.90
CA ILE A 94 1.82 -6.54 5.10
C ILE A 94 1.99 -5.21 4.37
N THR A 95 0.94 -4.65 3.84
CA THR A 95 0.87 -3.48 2.96
C THR A 95 1.42 -3.72 1.54
N ASN A 96 0.92 -2.90 0.59
CA ASN A 96 1.34 -2.97 -0.80
C ASN A 96 2.83 -2.64 -0.99
N ASP A 97 3.34 -1.63 -0.27
CA ASP A 97 4.73 -1.17 -0.39
C ASP A 97 5.72 -2.26 0.02
N VAL A 98 5.52 -2.84 1.21
CA VAL A 98 6.37 -3.92 1.74
C VAL A 98 6.28 -5.17 0.88
N THR A 99 5.09 -5.48 0.35
CA THR A 99 4.89 -6.58 -0.59
C THR A 99 5.79 -6.41 -1.81
N LEU A 100 5.81 -5.23 -2.43
CA LEU A 100 6.60 -4.98 -3.64
C LEU A 100 8.10 -4.91 -3.36
N ILE A 101 8.51 -4.28 -2.26
CA ILE A 101 9.92 -4.28 -1.84
C ILE A 101 10.45 -5.71 -1.66
N THR A 102 9.59 -6.63 -1.22
CA THR A 102 9.97 -8.02 -0.95
C THR A 102 9.95 -8.88 -2.20
N PHE A 103 8.85 -8.85 -2.96
CA PHE A 103 8.63 -9.81 -4.03
C PHE A 103 9.13 -9.37 -5.39
N VAL A 104 9.19 -8.07 -5.71
CA VAL A 104 9.73 -7.61 -7.00
C VAL A 104 11.21 -8.00 -7.18
N PRO A 105 12.13 -7.74 -6.22
CA PRO A 105 13.52 -8.21 -6.34
C PRO A 105 13.62 -9.74 -6.42
N PHE A 106 12.77 -10.47 -5.68
CA PHE A 106 12.71 -11.92 -5.74
C PHE A 106 12.29 -12.41 -7.13
N THR A 107 11.24 -11.86 -7.70
CA THR A 107 10.78 -12.14 -9.07
C THR A 107 11.87 -11.85 -10.09
N MET A 108 12.54 -10.71 -9.97
CA MET A 108 13.65 -10.34 -10.87
C MET A 108 14.78 -11.37 -10.81
N LEU A 109 15.16 -11.81 -9.61
CA LEU A 109 16.18 -12.85 -9.40
C LEU A 109 15.76 -14.17 -10.06
N VAL A 110 14.53 -14.63 -9.79
CA VAL A 110 14.02 -15.90 -10.32
C VAL A 110 13.96 -15.87 -11.85
N PHE A 111 13.43 -14.79 -12.45
CA PHE A 111 13.32 -14.69 -13.91
C PHE A 111 14.66 -14.55 -14.62
N ARG A 112 15.68 -14.04 -13.92
CA ARG A 112 17.08 -14.09 -14.38
C ARG A 112 17.64 -15.52 -14.34
N MET A 113 17.34 -16.28 -13.28
CA MET A 113 17.82 -17.67 -13.14
C MET A 113 17.20 -18.63 -14.18
N ILE A 114 15.94 -18.42 -14.56
CA ILE A 114 15.25 -19.23 -15.58
C ILE A 114 15.46 -18.73 -17.01
N ASP A 115 16.27 -17.67 -17.20
CA ASP A 115 16.59 -17.03 -18.49
C ASP A 115 15.36 -16.61 -19.31
N ARG A 116 14.45 -15.89 -18.66
CA ARG A 116 13.21 -15.36 -19.28
C ARG A 116 13.02 -13.86 -19.03
N PRO A 117 14.00 -13.01 -19.35
CA PRO A 117 13.95 -11.56 -19.05
C PRO A 117 12.87 -10.80 -19.84
N GLU A 118 12.36 -11.36 -20.93
CA GLU A 118 11.29 -10.78 -21.76
C GLU A 118 9.93 -10.77 -21.05
N ARG A 119 9.71 -11.73 -20.14
CA ARG A 119 8.47 -11.83 -19.36
C ARG A 119 8.44 -10.92 -18.13
N LEU A 120 9.62 -10.48 -17.70
CA LEU A 120 9.82 -9.81 -16.41
C LEU A 120 9.07 -8.48 -16.29
N VAL A 121 9.14 -7.62 -17.33
CA VAL A 121 8.46 -6.31 -17.32
C VAL A 121 6.97 -6.45 -17.03
N ARG A 122 6.32 -7.33 -17.81
CA ARG A 122 4.87 -7.55 -17.67
C ARG A 122 4.53 -8.12 -16.31
N LEU A 123 5.31 -9.06 -15.80
CA LEU A 123 5.05 -9.71 -14.51
C LEU A 123 5.20 -8.71 -13.36
N VAL A 124 6.29 -7.93 -13.31
CA VAL A 124 6.49 -6.92 -12.26
C VAL A 124 5.38 -5.87 -12.28
N VAL A 125 4.91 -5.46 -13.47
CA VAL A 125 3.76 -4.56 -13.58
C VAL A 125 2.49 -5.20 -13.03
N LEU A 126 2.21 -6.48 -13.35
CA LEU A 126 1.03 -7.17 -12.82
C LEU A 126 1.14 -7.44 -11.31
N GLU A 127 2.33 -7.71 -10.77
CA GLU A 127 2.57 -7.77 -9.32
C GLU A 127 2.28 -6.43 -8.64
N THR A 128 2.65 -5.32 -9.30
CA THR A 128 2.36 -3.96 -8.79
C THR A 128 0.86 -3.70 -8.74
N VAL A 129 0.14 -4.02 -9.81
CA VAL A 129 -1.33 -3.92 -9.86
C VAL A 129 -1.95 -4.85 -8.81
N ALA A 130 -1.43 -6.08 -8.66
CA ALA A 130 -1.91 -7.04 -7.69
C ALA A 130 -1.72 -6.57 -6.24
N ALA A 131 -0.57 -5.98 -5.91
CA ALA A 131 -0.31 -5.44 -4.58
C ALA A 131 -1.22 -4.25 -4.26
N ASN A 132 -1.43 -3.32 -5.20
CA ASN A 132 -2.33 -2.19 -5.01
C ASN A 132 -3.79 -2.65 -4.83
N LEU A 133 -4.27 -3.56 -5.66
CA LEU A 133 -5.66 -4.02 -5.63
C LEU A 133 -5.93 -5.06 -4.54
N GLY A 134 -4.94 -5.87 -4.17
CA GLY A 134 -5.03 -6.79 -3.04
C GLY A 134 -5.10 -6.03 -1.71
N SER A 135 -4.25 -5.04 -1.54
CA SER A 135 -4.20 -4.24 -0.31
C SER A 135 -5.50 -3.51 0.00
N MET A 136 -6.31 -3.19 -1.01
CA MET A 136 -7.61 -2.54 -0.80
C MET A 136 -8.61 -3.43 -0.04
N ALA A 137 -8.44 -4.75 -0.05
CA ALA A 137 -9.40 -5.69 0.52
C ALA A 137 -9.44 -5.68 2.06
N THR A 138 -8.44 -5.09 2.72
CA THR A 138 -8.36 -5.04 4.18
C THR A 138 -8.06 -3.63 4.69
N PRO A 139 -8.48 -3.31 5.94
CA PRO A 139 -8.17 -2.00 6.54
C PRO A 139 -6.68 -1.76 6.76
N ILE A 140 -5.87 -2.83 6.92
CA ILE A 140 -4.43 -2.73 7.21
C ILE A 140 -3.55 -2.88 5.96
N GLY A 141 -4.14 -3.21 4.80
CA GLY A 141 -3.41 -3.46 3.57
C GLY A 141 -2.74 -2.22 2.99
N ASN A 142 -3.23 -1.03 3.32
CA ASN A 142 -2.62 0.23 2.93
C ASN A 142 -2.97 1.39 3.90
N PRO A 143 -2.16 2.45 3.94
CA PRO A 143 -2.34 3.55 4.89
C PRO A 143 -3.66 4.31 4.73
N GLN A 144 -4.14 4.49 3.49
CA GLN A 144 -5.40 5.20 3.24
C GLN A 144 -6.61 4.46 3.80
N ASN A 145 -6.67 3.13 3.67
CA ASN A 145 -7.73 2.33 4.26
C ASN A 145 -7.68 2.38 5.78
N LEU A 146 -6.48 2.27 6.35
CA LEU A 146 -6.30 2.36 7.79
C LEU A 146 -6.83 3.69 8.32
N TYR A 147 -6.45 4.81 7.69
CA TYR A 147 -6.93 6.14 8.05
C TYR A 147 -8.46 6.22 7.94
N LEU A 148 -9.04 5.89 6.78
CA LEU A 148 -10.48 5.97 6.56
C LEU A 148 -11.28 5.08 7.51
N CYS A 149 -10.79 3.90 7.86
CA CYS A 149 -11.44 3.01 8.82
C CYS A 149 -11.33 3.49 10.28
N THR A 150 -10.23 4.13 10.65
CA THR A 150 -9.98 4.55 12.03
C THR A 150 -10.60 5.90 12.34
N SER A 151 -10.51 6.89 11.44
CA SER A 151 -10.97 8.27 11.65
C SER A 151 -12.47 8.44 11.36
N SER A 152 -12.98 7.83 10.28
CA SER A 152 -14.31 8.16 9.74
C SER A 152 -15.50 7.41 10.35
N GLY A 153 -15.23 6.49 11.28
CA GLY A 153 -16.33 5.75 11.94
C GLY A 153 -17.05 4.70 11.09
N ILE A 154 -16.56 4.42 9.88
CA ILE A 154 -17.15 3.40 9.00
C ILE A 154 -17.12 2.02 9.67
N SER A 155 -18.19 1.26 9.55
CA SER A 155 -18.24 -0.12 10.05
C SER A 155 -17.46 -1.06 9.13
N MET A 156 -16.92 -2.17 9.69
CA MET A 156 -16.23 -3.18 8.88
C MET A 156 -17.12 -3.79 7.80
N GLY A 157 -18.42 -3.89 8.04
CA GLY A 157 -19.40 -4.36 7.04
C GLY A 157 -19.54 -3.39 5.87
N GLN A 158 -19.60 -2.08 6.13
CA GLN A 158 -19.61 -1.05 5.09
C GLN A 158 -18.30 -1.03 4.31
N PHE A 159 -17.15 -1.07 5.00
CA PHE A 159 -15.86 -1.18 4.38
C PHE A 159 -15.79 -2.39 3.43
N ALA A 160 -16.13 -3.58 3.92
CA ALA A 160 -16.09 -4.81 3.13
C ALA A 160 -16.97 -4.73 1.88
N ARG A 161 -18.20 -4.20 2.00
CA ARG A 161 -19.10 -3.99 0.86
C ARG A 161 -18.54 -2.99 -0.16
N ALA A 162 -17.83 -1.97 0.31
CA ALA A 162 -17.23 -0.96 -0.56
C ALA A 162 -16.06 -1.49 -1.37
N VAL A 163 -15.26 -2.42 -0.86
CA VAL A 163 -13.99 -2.80 -1.51
C VAL A 163 -13.93 -4.24 -2.03
N LEU A 164 -14.57 -5.21 -1.35
CA LEU A 164 -14.42 -6.63 -1.72
C LEU A 164 -14.95 -6.99 -3.12
N PRO A 165 -16.05 -6.41 -3.62
CA PRO A 165 -16.49 -6.68 -4.99
C PRO A 165 -15.41 -6.33 -6.02
N TYR A 166 -14.77 -5.17 -5.88
CA TYR A 166 -13.72 -4.71 -6.79
C TYR A 166 -12.42 -5.50 -6.63
N ALA A 167 -12.04 -5.86 -5.40
CA ALA A 167 -10.91 -6.74 -5.15
C ALA A 167 -11.14 -8.12 -5.79
N GLY A 168 -12.35 -8.66 -5.72
CA GLY A 168 -12.72 -9.93 -6.38
C GLY A 168 -12.64 -9.84 -7.90
N ILE A 169 -13.23 -8.79 -8.50
CA ILE A 169 -13.15 -8.54 -9.95
C ILE A 169 -11.69 -8.39 -10.37
N ALA A 170 -10.90 -7.62 -9.61
CA ALA A 170 -9.48 -7.41 -9.87
C ALA A 170 -8.67 -8.71 -9.86
N LEU A 171 -8.91 -9.57 -8.86
CA LEU A 171 -8.25 -10.88 -8.78
C LEU A 171 -8.57 -11.75 -9.99
N VAL A 172 -9.85 -11.85 -10.38
CA VAL A 172 -10.26 -12.62 -11.56
C VAL A 172 -9.59 -12.07 -12.82
N LEU A 173 -9.58 -10.74 -13.02
CA LEU A 173 -8.92 -10.11 -14.16
C LEU A 173 -7.42 -10.39 -14.17
N LEU A 174 -6.72 -10.23 -13.03
CA LEU A 174 -5.29 -10.50 -12.91
C LEU A 174 -4.95 -11.93 -13.28
N LEU A 175 -5.67 -12.89 -12.70
CA LEU A 175 -5.45 -14.31 -12.98
C LEU A 175 -5.74 -14.64 -14.46
N THR A 176 -6.80 -14.06 -15.03
CA THR A 176 -7.15 -14.24 -16.45
C THR A 176 -6.06 -13.70 -17.36
N VAL A 177 -5.56 -12.48 -17.10
CA VAL A 177 -4.49 -11.82 -17.87
C VAL A 177 -3.20 -12.66 -17.86
N VAL A 178 -2.88 -13.29 -16.73
CA VAL A 178 -1.72 -14.19 -16.63
C VAL A 178 -2.01 -15.53 -17.28
N TRP A 179 -3.22 -16.07 -17.14
CA TRP A 179 -3.61 -17.38 -17.69
C TRP A 179 -3.57 -17.45 -19.22
N ILE A 180 -3.95 -16.37 -19.89
CA ILE A 180 -3.96 -16.27 -21.37
C ILE A 180 -2.53 -16.25 -21.95
N GLN A 181 -1.48 -16.02 -21.14
CA GLN A 181 -0.10 -16.02 -21.63
C GLN A 181 0.31 -17.43 -22.10
N ARG A 182 1.19 -17.46 -23.12
CA ARG A 182 1.80 -18.72 -23.56
C ARG A 182 2.55 -19.37 -22.42
N ASP A 183 2.35 -20.67 -22.25
CA ASP A 183 3.04 -21.46 -21.24
C ASP A 183 4.37 -21.97 -21.77
N GLU A 184 5.37 -21.96 -20.92
CA GLU A 184 6.71 -22.46 -21.20
C GLU A 184 7.17 -23.24 -19.98
N LEU A 185 7.81 -24.39 -20.20
CA LEU A 185 8.37 -25.17 -19.11
C LEU A 185 9.60 -24.43 -18.52
N ILE A 186 9.72 -24.49 -17.22
CA ILE A 186 10.91 -23.99 -16.51
C ILE A 186 11.97 -25.10 -16.59
N PRO A 187 13.21 -24.81 -17.03
CA PRO A 187 14.32 -25.74 -16.87
C PRO A 187 14.45 -26.16 -15.41
N ASP A 188 14.87 -27.41 -15.15
CA ASP A 188 15.10 -27.90 -13.79
C ASP A 188 16.13 -26.99 -13.07
N VAL A 189 15.63 -26.02 -12.33
CA VAL A 189 16.44 -25.16 -11.49
C VAL A 189 16.58 -25.86 -10.15
N THR A 190 17.74 -26.41 -9.89
CA THR A 190 18.11 -26.94 -8.57
C THR A 190 18.24 -25.79 -7.59
N LEU A 191 17.11 -25.41 -6.98
CA LEU A 191 17.12 -24.51 -5.84
C LEU A 191 17.67 -25.28 -4.65
N TYR A 192 18.88 -24.91 -4.23
CA TYR A 192 19.53 -25.47 -3.05
C TYR A 192 18.58 -25.53 -1.85
N GLY A 193 18.63 -26.65 -1.18
CA GLY A 193 17.69 -27.14 -0.18
C GLY A 193 17.22 -26.12 0.85
N GLY A 194 15.94 -26.15 1.12
CA GLY A 194 15.34 -25.48 2.27
C GLY A 194 15.70 -26.25 3.53
N ASP A 195 16.42 -25.59 4.38
CA ASP A 195 16.84 -26.07 5.68
C ASP A 195 15.57 -26.31 6.53
N GLU A 196 15.16 -27.55 6.71
CA GLU A 196 13.98 -27.90 7.54
C GLU A 196 14.18 -27.44 8.99
N ASP A 197 15.44 -27.41 9.47
CA ASP A 197 15.80 -26.87 10.77
C ASP A 197 15.50 -25.37 10.88
N LYS A 198 15.64 -24.61 9.78
CA LYS A 198 15.25 -23.20 9.77
C LYS A 198 13.75 -23.02 9.88
N LYS A 199 12.94 -23.87 9.24
CA LYS A 199 11.47 -23.82 9.39
C LYS A 199 11.03 -24.10 10.82
N ARG A 200 11.65 -25.07 11.49
CA ARG A 200 11.32 -25.45 12.87
C ARG A 200 11.66 -24.34 13.88
N LYS A 201 12.74 -23.58 13.63
CA LYS A 201 13.13 -22.43 14.47
C LYS A 201 12.33 -21.15 14.15
N LEU A 202 11.76 -21.05 12.95
CA LEU A 202 11.00 -19.88 12.53
C LEU A 202 9.67 -19.73 13.26
N LEU A 203 8.93 -20.83 13.48
CA LEU A 203 7.60 -20.79 14.08
C LEU A 203 7.56 -20.10 15.46
N PRO A 204 8.41 -20.47 16.45
CA PRO A 204 8.43 -19.79 17.75
C PRO A 204 8.87 -18.33 17.64
N ALA A 205 9.73 -17.97 16.68
CA ALA A 205 10.17 -16.58 16.50
C ALA A 205 9.09 -15.69 15.86
N VAL A 206 8.22 -16.26 15.03
CA VAL A 206 7.11 -15.55 14.37
C VAL A 206 5.93 -15.31 15.31
N LEU A 207 5.70 -16.18 16.29
CA LEU A 207 4.53 -16.14 17.16
C LEU A 207 4.31 -14.79 17.89
N PRO A 208 5.34 -14.14 18.46
CA PRO A 208 5.17 -12.81 19.07
C PRO A 208 4.64 -11.76 18.09
N PHE A 209 5.15 -11.75 16.84
CA PHE A 209 4.71 -10.79 15.83
C PHE A 209 3.29 -11.07 15.35
N VAL A 210 2.86 -12.35 15.29
CA VAL A 210 1.46 -12.71 15.03
C VAL A 210 0.55 -12.21 16.15
N ALA A 211 0.96 -12.37 17.41
CA ALA A 211 0.20 -11.85 18.55
C ALA A 211 0.10 -10.32 18.53
N LEU A 212 1.21 -9.62 18.22
CA LEU A 212 1.20 -8.16 18.06
C LEU A 212 0.32 -7.70 16.89
N LEU A 213 0.33 -8.41 15.76
CA LEU A 213 -0.58 -8.14 14.64
C LEU A 213 -2.04 -8.29 15.08
N ALA A 214 -2.37 -9.35 15.80
CA ALA A 214 -3.72 -9.57 16.33
C ALA A 214 -4.15 -8.43 17.25
N LEU A 215 -3.27 -7.94 18.12
CA LEU A 215 -3.55 -6.77 18.97
C LEU A 215 -3.81 -5.50 18.15
N CYS A 216 -3.02 -5.25 17.11
CA CYS A 216 -3.26 -4.13 16.20
C CYS A 216 -4.63 -4.26 15.51
N LEU A 217 -5.01 -5.45 15.06
CA LEU A 217 -6.33 -5.70 14.46
C LEU A 217 -7.46 -5.44 15.45
N LEU A 218 -7.33 -5.82 16.72
CA LEU A 218 -8.32 -5.50 17.74
C LEU A 218 -8.49 -4.00 17.95
N VAL A 219 -7.43 -3.20 17.77
CA VAL A 219 -7.55 -1.73 17.77
C VAL A 219 -8.27 -1.25 16.52
N VAL A 220 -7.96 -1.79 15.32
CA VAL A 220 -8.66 -1.45 14.07
C VAL A 220 -10.16 -1.74 14.19
N PHE A 221 -10.53 -2.89 14.76
CA PHE A 221 -11.92 -3.28 15.03
C PHE A 221 -12.57 -2.53 16.21
N ARG A 222 -11.87 -1.57 16.82
CA ARG A 222 -12.35 -0.76 17.97
C ARG A 222 -12.66 -1.56 19.24
N VAL A 223 -12.09 -2.74 19.39
CA VAL A 223 -12.22 -3.59 20.59
C VAL A 223 -11.26 -3.11 21.69
N LEU A 224 -10.05 -2.67 21.32
CA LEU A 224 -9.03 -2.21 22.26
C LEU A 224 -8.65 -0.74 21.99
N PRO A 225 -8.29 0.01 23.05
CA PRO A 225 -7.72 1.34 22.89
C PRO A 225 -6.29 1.26 22.31
N TYR A 226 -5.90 2.26 21.51
CA TYR A 226 -4.61 2.22 20.78
C TYR A 226 -3.38 2.40 21.70
N LEU A 227 -3.48 3.20 22.76
CA LEU A 227 -2.33 3.55 23.60
C LEU A 227 -1.72 2.35 24.34
N PRO A 228 -2.48 1.48 25.03
CA PRO A 228 -1.93 0.26 25.63
C PRO A 228 -1.30 -0.67 24.61
N VAL A 229 -1.88 -0.80 23.41
CA VAL A 229 -1.33 -1.64 22.33
C VAL A 229 -0.03 -1.04 21.80
N LEU A 230 0.05 0.27 21.59
CA LEU A 230 1.29 0.96 21.21
C LEU A 230 2.42 0.69 22.21
N LEU A 231 2.13 0.82 23.51
CA LEU A 231 3.11 0.56 24.57
C LEU A 231 3.52 -0.92 24.62
N CYS A 232 2.58 -1.84 24.44
CA CYS A 232 2.85 -3.27 24.37
C CYS A 232 3.76 -3.62 23.18
N VAL A 233 3.43 -3.12 21.97
CA VAL A 233 4.26 -3.31 20.77
C VAL A 233 5.67 -2.76 20.99
N ALA A 234 5.79 -1.53 21.49
CA ALA A 234 7.09 -0.92 21.75
C ALA A 234 7.90 -1.74 22.78
N ALA A 235 7.29 -2.17 23.89
CA ALA A 235 7.97 -2.96 24.92
C ALA A 235 8.45 -4.32 24.40
N VAL A 236 7.60 -5.05 23.68
CA VAL A 236 7.94 -6.37 23.11
C VAL A 236 9.06 -6.22 22.07
N VAL A 237 8.99 -5.22 21.19
CA VAL A 237 10.03 -4.98 20.18
C VAL A 237 11.35 -4.56 20.84
N VAL A 238 11.34 -3.74 21.87
CA VAL A 238 12.55 -3.41 22.66
C VAL A 238 13.20 -4.66 23.25
N ALA A 239 12.39 -5.63 23.70
CA ALA A 239 12.87 -6.88 24.28
C ALA A 239 13.38 -7.88 23.21
N LEU A 240 12.75 -7.93 22.04
CA LEU A 240 13.08 -8.89 20.97
C LEU A 240 14.18 -8.38 20.04
N ASP A 241 13.98 -7.23 19.44
CA ASP A 241 14.93 -6.64 18.47
C ASP A 241 14.70 -5.13 18.30
N ARG A 242 15.54 -4.35 18.97
CA ARG A 242 15.50 -2.87 18.88
C ARG A 242 15.82 -2.33 17.49
N SER A 243 16.46 -3.10 16.64
CA SER A 243 16.82 -2.64 15.29
C SER A 243 15.60 -2.39 14.42
N LEU A 244 14.45 -3.03 14.72
CA LEU A 244 13.20 -2.89 14.01
C LEU A 244 12.64 -1.45 14.02
N PHE A 245 12.97 -0.66 15.04
CA PHE A 245 12.61 0.77 15.06
C PHE A 245 13.24 1.55 13.90
N ARG A 246 14.39 1.12 13.37
CA ARG A 246 15.02 1.75 12.21
C ARG A 246 14.34 1.40 10.88
N SER A 247 13.50 0.36 10.88
CA SER A 247 12.75 -0.08 9.70
C SER A 247 11.40 0.63 9.55
N VAL A 248 11.03 1.47 10.52
CA VAL A 248 9.81 2.28 10.44
C VAL A 248 10.00 3.42 9.46
N ASP A 249 9.03 3.62 8.58
CA ASP A 249 8.99 4.78 7.69
C ASP A 249 8.48 6.03 8.45
N TYR A 250 9.41 6.73 9.06
CA TYR A 250 9.11 7.97 9.78
C TYR A 250 8.67 9.11 8.85
N PHE A 251 9.10 9.10 7.57
CA PHE A 251 8.65 10.13 6.62
C PHE A 251 7.19 9.95 6.26
N LEU A 252 6.71 8.72 6.18
CA LEU A 252 5.28 8.47 6.03
C LEU A 252 4.48 9.03 7.23
N LEU A 253 4.91 8.76 8.47
CA LEU A 253 4.25 9.31 9.67
C LEU A 253 4.25 10.84 9.70
N LEU A 254 5.39 11.46 9.36
CA LEU A 254 5.50 12.92 9.28
C LEU A 254 4.63 13.49 8.15
N THR A 255 4.51 12.78 7.03
CA THR A 255 3.60 13.14 5.93
C THR A 255 2.16 13.21 6.40
N PHE A 256 1.71 12.19 7.14
CA PHE A 256 0.37 12.18 7.74
C PHE A 256 0.18 13.36 8.71
N LEU A 257 1.16 13.60 9.58
CA LEU A 257 1.12 14.73 10.52
C LEU A 257 1.00 16.08 9.80
N CYS A 258 1.79 16.28 8.74
CA CYS A 258 1.73 17.51 7.92
C CYS A 258 0.36 17.65 7.24
N PHE A 259 -0.22 16.55 6.71
CA PHE A 259 -1.55 16.61 6.13
C PHE A 259 -2.63 16.89 7.17
N PHE A 260 -2.55 16.34 8.37
CA PHE A 260 -3.50 16.66 9.44
C PHE A 260 -3.45 18.13 9.82
N LEU A 261 -2.26 18.72 9.92
CA LEU A 261 -2.08 20.14 10.17
C LEU A 261 -2.66 21.00 9.04
N PHE A 262 -2.33 20.65 7.80
CA PHE A 262 -2.86 21.33 6.62
C PHE A 262 -4.39 21.31 6.60
N LEU A 263 -5.00 20.13 6.79
CA LEU A 263 -6.45 19.95 6.76
C LEU A 263 -7.14 20.67 7.92
N GLY A 264 -6.57 20.58 9.14
CA GLY A 264 -7.10 21.30 10.29
C GLY A 264 -7.20 22.79 10.01
N ASN A 265 -6.17 23.38 9.37
CA ASN A 265 -6.18 24.78 8.96
C ASN A 265 -7.18 25.07 7.84
N ILE A 266 -7.23 24.23 6.79
CA ILE A 266 -8.16 24.41 5.66
C ILE A 266 -9.62 24.39 6.12
N LYS A 267 -9.97 23.52 7.07
CA LYS A 267 -11.32 23.48 7.66
C LYS A 267 -11.73 24.78 8.34
N ARG A 268 -10.77 25.53 8.86
CA ARG A 268 -11.01 26.84 9.53
C ARG A 268 -11.17 28.00 8.54
N ILE A 269 -11.01 27.75 7.23
CA ILE A 269 -11.21 28.73 6.17
C ILE A 269 -12.51 28.41 5.43
N PRO A 270 -13.65 29.08 5.75
CA PRO A 270 -14.97 28.69 5.22
C PRO A 270 -15.05 28.72 3.70
N GLU A 271 -14.36 29.67 3.05
CA GLU A 271 -14.38 29.84 1.60
C GLU A 271 -13.78 28.61 0.90
N ILE A 272 -12.65 28.11 1.39
CA ILE A 272 -11.96 26.94 0.82
C ILE A 272 -12.72 25.68 1.17
N SER A 273 -13.16 25.54 2.42
CA SER A 273 -13.93 24.38 2.90
C SER A 273 -15.23 24.20 2.10
N ASN A 274 -15.97 25.27 1.84
CA ASN A 274 -17.21 25.23 1.05
C ASN A 274 -16.96 24.81 -0.41
N VAL A 275 -15.91 25.34 -1.04
CA VAL A 275 -15.52 24.96 -2.41
C VAL A 275 -15.15 23.48 -2.48
N LEU A 276 -14.33 22.99 -1.54
CA LEU A 276 -13.94 21.58 -1.50
C LEU A 276 -15.15 20.68 -1.28
N THR A 277 -16.06 21.05 -0.37
CA THR A 277 -17.28 20.29 -0.13
C THR A 277 -18.15 20.21 -1.40
N GLN A 278 -18.32 21.32 -2.13
CA GLN A 278 -19.09 21.33 -3.38
C GLN A 278 -18.44 20.51 -4.50
N LEU A 279 -17.11 20.45 -4.55
CA LEU A 279 -16.38 19.66 -5.55
C LEU A 279 -16.43 18.16 -5.26
N VAL A 280 -16.45 17.76 -3.98
CA VAL A 280 -16.32 16.37 -3.55
C VAL A 280 -17.69 15.73 -3.32
N SER A 281 -18.59 16.42 -2.62
CA SER A 281 -19.90 15.88 -2.22
C SER A 281 -20.76 15.46 -3.41
N GLY A 282 -21.17 14.19 -3.42
CA GLY A 282 -21.92 13.57 -4.52
C GLY A 282 -21.07 13.23 -5.75
N ARG A 283 -19.75 13.40 -5.68
CA ARG A 283 -18.79 13.08 -6.75
C ARG A 283 -17.56 12.35 -6.23
N GLU A 284 -17.68 11.70 -5.09
CA GLU A 284 -16.57 11.09 -4.34
C GLU A 284 -15.77 10.09 -5.19
N LEU A 285 -16.46 9.34 -6.08
CA LEU A 285 -15.80 8.38 -6.97
C LEU A 285 -14.78 9.07 -7.88
N TRP A 286 -15.22 10.08 -8.61
CA TRP A 286 -14.34 10.77 -9.58
C TRP A 286 -13.34 11.69 -8.88
N ALA A 287 -13.77 12.37 -7.82
CA ALA A 287 -12.89 13.22 -7.03
C ALA A 287 -11.72 12.41 -6.44
N GLY A 288 -12.00 11.23 -5.85
CA GLY A 288 -10.98 10.36 -5.29
C GLY A 288 -10.02 9.78 -6.33
N ILE A 289 -10.56 9.29 -7.47
CA ILE A 289 -9.74 8.77 -8.57
C ILE A 289 -8.83 9.87 -9.13
N LEU A 290 -9.37 11.04 -9.46
CA LEU A 290 -8.62 12.13 -10.10
C LEU A 290 -7.60 12.75 -9.15
N ALA A 291 -7.97 13.02 -7.89
CA ALA A 291 -7.05 13.55 -6.90
C ALA A 291 -5.86 12.60 -6.69
N SER A 292 -6.10 11.29 -6.67
CA SER A 292 -5.04 10.29 -6.54
C SER A 292 -4.01 10.36 -7.66
N GLN A 293 -4.42 10.71 -8.89
CA GLN A 293 -3.48 10.85 -10.02
C GLN A 293 -2.50 12.02 -9.86
N VAL A 294 -2.87 13.02 -9.05
CA VAL A 294 -2.09 14.26 -8.88
C VAL A 294 -1.28 14.26 -7.58
N ILE A 295 -1.92 13.89 -6.46
CA ILE A 295 -1.33 14.00 -5.12
C ILE A 295 -1.07 12.64 -4.45
N SER A 296 -1.27 11.53 -5.16
CA SER A 296 -1.24 10.15 -4.64
C SER A 296 -2.48 9.80 -3.79
N ASN A 297 -2.80 8.50 -3.74
CA ASN A 297 -4.02 7.99 -3.11
C ASN A 297 -4.09 8.21 -1.59
N VAL A 298 -2.96 8.16 -0.87
CA VAL A 298 -2.93 8.41 0.57
C VAL A 298 -3.24 9.86 0.92
N PRO A 299 -2.55 10.87 0.36
CA PRO A 299 -2.93 12.26 0.53
C PRO A 299 -4.36 12.57 0.06
N ALA A 300 -4.79 11.99 -1.07
CA ALA A 300 -6.14 12.17 -1.56
C ALA A 300 -7.19 11.67 -0.56
N ALA A 301 -6.96 10.49 0.04
CA ALA A 301 -7.85 9.94 1.06
C ALA A 301 -7.96 10.86 2.28
N ILE A 302 -6.82 11.37 2.78
CA ILE A 302 -6.79 12.26 3.95
C ILE A 302 -7.52 13.58 3.62
N LEU A 303 -7.19 14.18 2.46
CA LEU A 303 -7.77 15.45 2.05
C LEU A 303 -9.28 15.36 1.83
N LEU A 304 -9.74 14.36 1.09
CA LEU A 304 -11.13 14.28 0.65
C LEU A 304 -12.07 13.71 1.72
N ALA A 305 -11.58 12.93 2.68
CA ALA A 305 -12.40 12.32 3.73
C ALA A 305 -13.23 13.32 4.53
N GLU A 306 -12.69 14.52 4.71
CA GLU A 306 -13.30 15.57 5.49
C GLU A 306 -14.46 16.30 4.76
N PHE A 307 -14.48 16.18 3.43
CA PHE A 307 -15.46 16.86 2.57
C PHE A 307 -16.41 15.88 1.87
N ALA A 308 -16.20 14.58 2.05
CA ALA A 308 -17.00 13.52 1.47
C ALA A 308 -18.24 13.24 2.33
N GLN A 309 -19.38 13.05 1.67
CA GLN A 309 -20.62 12.58 2.29
C GLN A 309 -20.75 11.07 2.22
N ASP A 310 -20.25 10.45 1.16
CA ASP A 310 -20.23 8.99 0.96
C ASP A 310 -18.82 8.43 1.11
N LEU A 311 -18.45 8.10 2.34
CA LEU A 311 -17.16 7.50 2.67
C LEU A 311 -16.92 6.12 2.05
N PRO A 312 -17.90 5.20 1.97
CA PRO A 312 -17.77 3.96 1.21
C PRO A 312 -17.34 4.17 -0.24
N THR A 313 -17.97 5.11 -0.93
CA THR A 313 -17.59 5.46 -2.32
C THR A 313 -16.21 6.11 -2.37
N LEU A 314 -15.85 6.97 -1.41
CA LEU A 314 -14.51 7.55 -1.35
C LEU A 314 -13.44 6.48 -1.12
N ILE A 315 -13.65 5.50 -0.23
CA ILE A 315 -12.72 4.39 0.00
C ILE A 315 -12.46 3.62 -1.31
N THR A 316 -13.53 3.29 -2.02
CA THR A 316 -13.43 2.66 -3.34
C THR A 316 -12.61 3.54 -4.28
N ALA A 317 -12.94 4.82 -4.38
CA ALA A 317 -12.33 5.78 -5.29
C ALA A 317 -10.80 5.93 -5.10
N VAL A 318 -10.34 6.11 -3.86
CA VAL A 318 -8.89 6.28 -3.59
C VAL A 318 -8.10 4.99 -3.75
N ASN A 319 -8.73 3.83 -3.57
CA ASN A 319 -8.10 2.55 -3.84
C ASN A 319 -7.98 2.30 -5.36
N LEU A 320 -9.05 2.52 -6.13
CA LEU A 320 -8.99 2.47 -7.59
C LEU A 320 -8.06 3.56 -8.15
N GLY A 321 -8.09 4.74 -7.54
CA GLY A 321 -7.21 5.86 -7.87
C GLY A 321 -5.72 5.58 -7.66
N GLY A 322 -5.34 4.57 -6.87
CA GLY A 322 -3.96 4.08 -6.76
C GLY A 322 -3.43 3.41 -8.04
N LEU A 323 -4.32 3.10 -9.00
CA LEU A 323 -3.99 2.71 -10.36
C LEU A 323 -3.81 3.98 -11.23
N GLY A 324 -3.27 3.84 -12.44
CA GLY A 324 -3.11 4.92 -13.42
C GLY A 324 -1.67 5.39 -13.49
N THR A 325 -1.37 6.59 -12.96
CA THR A 325 -0.01 7.15 -13.01
C THR A 325 0.92 6.54 -11.96
N LEU A 326 2.25 6.67 -12.17
CA LEU A 326 3.24 6.26 -11.15
C LEU A 326 3.11 7.05 -9.83
N ILE A 327 2.61 8.29 -9.92
CA ILE A 327 2.42 9.17 -8.75
C ILE A 327 1.21 8.74 -7.93
N ALA A 328 0.24 8.09 -8.56
CA ALA A 328 -1.01 7.70 -7.93
C ALA A 328 -0.83 6.76 -6.72
N SER A 329 0.26 5.99 -6.68
CA SER A 329 0.60 5.12 -5.54
C SER A 329 2.11 5.08 -5.32
N LEU A 330 2.56 5.28 -4.08
CA LEU A 330 3.96 5.13 -3.69
C LEU A 330 4.49 3.71 -3.97
N ALA A 331 3.67 2.69 -3.77
CA ALA A 331 4.00 1.31 -4.10
C ALA A 331 4.36 1.14 -5.58
N SER A 332 3.64 1.82 -6.48
CA SER A 332 3.94 1.83 -7.91
C SER A 332 5.29 2.46 -8.22
N LEU A 333 5.61 3.56 -7.54
CA LEU A 333 6.90 4.24 -7.68
C LEU A 333 8.05 3.37 -7.18
N ILE A 334 7.89 2.70 -6.04
CA ILE A 334 8.87 1.76 -5.47
C ILE A 334 9.15 0.62 -6.45
N SER A 335 8.10 -0.02 -6.98
CA SER A 335 8.24 -1.09 -7.97
C SER A 335 9.01 -0.64 -9.20
N PHE A 336 8.69 0.56 -9.74
CA PHE A 336 9.42 1.14 -10.85
C PHE A 336 10.89 1.41 -10.51
N GLN A 337 11.18 1.98 -9.34
CA GLN A 337 12.55 2.28 -8.92
C GLN A 337 13.40 1.01 -8.76
N LEU A 338 12.84 -0.05 -8.16
CA LEU A 338 13.51 -1.34 -8.03
C LEU A 338 13.83 -1.93 -9.39
N PHE A 339 12.86 -1.95 -10.31
CA PHE A 339 13.08 -2.44 -11.67
C PHE A 339 14.07 -1.59 -12.45
N ALA A 340 13.92 -0.27 -12.40
CA ALA A 340 14.74 0.68 -13.15
C ALA A 340 16.21 0.72 -12.69
N ARG A 341 16.49 0.33 -11.45
CA ARG A 341 17.85 0.20 -10.91
C ARG A 341 18.61 -0.95 -11.58
N ASP A 342 17.94 -2.10 -11.74
CA ASP A 342 18.58 -3.31 -12.27
C ASP A 342 18.50 -3.42 -13.80
N TYR A 343 17.51 -2.76 -14.42
CA TYR A 343 17.24 -2.75 -15.88
C TYR A 343 17.05 -1.31 -16.41
N PRO A 344 18.07 -0.45 -16.32
CA PRO A 344 17.97 0.96 -16.71
C PRO A 344 17.59 1.16 -18.18
N GLU A 345 18.00 0.24 -19.08
CA GLU A 345 17.72 0.25 -20.50
C GLU A 345 16.24 -0.06 -20.83
N LYS A 346 15.53 -0.71 -19.92
CA LYS A 346 14.11 -1.11 -20.09
C LYS A 346 13.11 -0.16 -19.42
N LYS A 347 13.55 0.98 -18.86
CA LYS A 347 12.67 1.95 -18.18
C LYS A 347 11.49 2.38 -19.03
N GLY A 348 11.73 2.72 -20.30
CA GLY A 348 10.67 3.16 -21.22
C GLY A 348 9.66 2.06 -21.54
N VAL A 349 10.12 0.82 -21.68
CA VAL A 349 9.26 -0.36 -21.89
C VAL A 349 8.41 -0.61 -20.67
N PHE A 350 9.02 -0.53 -19.46
CA PHE A 350 8.30 -0.66 -18.21
C PHE A 350 7.20 0.39 -18.07
N LEU A 351 7.51 1.67 -18.28
CA LEU A 351 6.54 2.77 -18.19
C LEU A 351 5.36 2.59 -19.15
N LYS A 352 5.62 2.20 -20.39
CA LYS A 352 4.54 1.91 -21.36
C LYS A 352 3.65 0.75 -20.88
N ALA A 353 4.26 -0.36 -20.46
CA ALA A 353 3.52 -1.51 -19.95
C ALA A 353 2.76 -1.18 -18.68
N PHE A 354 3.40 -0.44 -17.75
CA PHE A 354 2.79 0.02 -16.50
C PHE A 354 1.56 0.88 -16.77
N THR A 355 1.71 1.95 -17.58
CA THR A 355 0.60 2.84 -17.90
C THR A 355 -0.53 2.08 -18.60
N GLY A 356 -0.20 1.24 -19.59
CA GLY A 356 -1.21 0.46 -20.33
C GLY A 356 -2.02 -0.45 -19.40
N TRP A 357 -1.37 -1.28 -18.57
CA TRP A 357 -2.08 -2.19 -17.67
C TRP A 357 -2.83 -1.45 -16.58
N ASN A 358 -2.22 -0.43 -15.95
CA ASN A 358 -2.92 0.33 -14.91
C ASN A 358 -4.16 1.05 -15.46
N LEU A 359 -4.10 1.63 -16.66
CA LEU A 359 -5.27 2.24 -17.30
C LEU A 359 -6.37 1.21 -17.62
N VAL A 360 -6.01 0.04 -18.14
CA VAL A 360 -6.99 -1.02 -18.41
C VAL A 360 -7.70 -1.44 -17.13
N PHE A 361 -6.95 -1.73 -16.06
CA PHE A 361 -7.57 -2.09 -14.77
C PHE A 361 -8.38 -0.94 -14.17
N LEU A 362 -7.88 0.30 -14.22
CA LEU A 362 -8.61 1.47 -13.75
C LEU A 362 -9.93 1.65 -14.49
N LEU A 363 -9.94 1.58 -15.81
CA LEU A 363 -11.15 1.74 -16.62
C LEU A 363 -12.17 0.64 -16.34
N VAL A 364 -11.75 -0.63 -16.31
CA VAL A 364 -12.66 -1.75 -16.06
C VAL A 364 -13.25 -1.67 -14.65
N LEU A 365 -12.43 -1.37 -13.64
CA LEU A 365 -12.89 -1.29 -12.26
C LEU A 365 -13.71 -0.02 -12.00
N SER A 366 -13.41 1.10 -12.66
CA SER A 366 -14.24 2.31 -12.59
C SER A 366 -15.60 2.09 -13.25
N ALA A 367 -15.65 1.40 -14.39
CA ALA A 367 -16.91 1.02 -15.02
C ALA A 367 -17.74 0.09 -14.12
N ALA A 368 -17.09 -0.89 -13.47
CA ALA A 368 -17.74 -1.73 -12.47
C ALA A 368 -18.25 -0.90 -11.27
N ALA A 369 -17.48 0.13 -10.84
CA ALA A 369 -17.91 1.01 -9.76
C ALA A 369 -19.17 1.81 -10.14
N VAL A 370 -19.22 2.40 -11.33
CA VAL A 370 -20.40 3.12 -11.82
C VAL A 370 -21.62 2.19 -11.87
N VAL A 371 -21.46 0.97 -12.36
CA VAL A 371 -22.58 0.00 -12.45
C VAL A 371 -23.06 -0.45 -11.07
N LEU A 372 -22.15 -0.72 -10.14
CA LEU A 372 -22.48 -1.26 -8.81
C LEU A 372 -23.01 -0.18 -7.85
N THR A 373 -22.60 1.07 -8.01
CA THR A 373 -23.09 2.20 -7.19
C THR A 373 -24.30 2.89 -7.78
N GLY A 374 -24.61 2.66 -9.06
CA GLY A 374 -25.73 3.32 -9.76
C GLY A 374 -25.45 4.80 -10.09
N LEU A 375 -24.17 5.20 -10.14
CA LEU A 375 -23.73 6.56 -10.48
C LEU A 375 -23.74 6.81 -11.99
#